data_970be8ae9ad0469a989bb73b24aa0218
#
_entry.id   970be8ae9ad0469a989bb73b24aa0218
#
_cell.length_a   1.000
_cell.length_b   1.000
_cell.length_c   1.000
_cell.angle_alpha   90.00
_cell.angle_beta   90.00
_cell.angle_gamma   90.00
#
_symmetry.space_group_name_H-M   'P 1'
#
loop_
_entity.id
_entity.type
_entity.pdbx_description
1 polymer ?
#
loop_
_entity_poly.entity_id
_entity_poly.type
_entity_poly.pdbx_seq_one_letter_code
_entity_poly.pdbx_strand_id
1 'polypeptide(L)'
;DRIIKDKDGELYLPVSAIYGPNGGGKSNVLAALHTLVAKILRPLYITEDNENKAFLQKRIVVEPFAFSECKNEPTELELFFRTSLAEYRYILHIKRDVIVYESLDRVKLETGRRSALFERDNDEITLKGAFSQLKVSDDLSNTLTLLSYLGITYKKNEVVKDVLGWFESGI
;
A
#
# COMPACT_ATOMS: atom_id res chain seq x y z
N ASP A 1 -10.62 -2.67 -30.41
CA ASP A 1 -10.75 -1.84 -29.20
C ASP A 1 -10.77 -2.77 -27.99
N ARG A 2 -9.71 -2.69 -27.16
CA ARG A 2 -9.57 -3.57 -26.00
C ARG A 2 -9.96 -2.80 -24.72
N ILE A 3 -11.16 -2.25 -24.73
CA ILE A 3 -11.75 -1.65 -23.53
C ILE A 3 -12.32 -2.79 -22.69
N ILE A 4 -11.87 -2.91 -21.44
CA ILE A 4 -12.43 -3.85 -20.47
C ILE A 4 -13.64 -3.17 -19.84
N LYS A 5 -14.79 -3.83 -19.94
CA LYS A 5 -16.01 -3.39 -19.28
C LYS A 5 -16.21 -4.20 -18.01
N ASP A 6 -16.28 -3.52 -16.87
CA ASP A 6 -16.57 -4.15 -15.61
C ASP A 6 -18.05 -4.53 -15.47
N LYS A 7 -18.37 -5.31 -14.43
CA LYS A 7 -19.74 -5.74 -14.11
C LYS A 7 -20.69 -4.56 -13.87
N ASP A 8 -20.17 -3.44 -13.38
CA ASP A 8 -20.92 -2.20 -13.13
C ASP A 8 -21.00 -1.29 -14.36
N GLY A 9 -20.45 -1.74 -15.48
CA GLY A 9 -20.49 -1.01 -16.75
C GLY A 9 -19.40 0.03 -16.93
N GLU A 10 -18.46 0.18 -15.98
CA GLU A 10 -17.31 1.06 -16.10
C GLU A 10 -16.30 0.54 -17.12
N LEU A 11 -15.64 1.46 -17.80
CA LEU A 11 -14.72 1.17 -18.90
C LEU A 11 -13.26 1.40 -18.42
N TYR A 12 -12.43 0.38 -18.59
CA TYR A 12 -11.02 0.42 -18.23
C TYR A 12 -10.12 0.16 -19.44
N LEU A 13 -9.02 0.87 -19.49
CA LEU A 13 -7.95 0.61 -20.46
C LEU A 13 -6.98 -0.41 -19.85
N PRO A 14 -6.69 -1.52 -20.55
CA PRO A 14 -5.75 -2.54 -20.05
C PRO A 14 -4.29 -2.07 -20.07
N VAL A 15 -4.00 -0.99 -20.79
CA VAL A 15 -2.64 -0.43 -20.93
C VAL A 15 -2.72 1.08 -20.92
N SER A 16 -1.83 1.71 -20.15
CA SER A 16 -1.58 3.14 -20.18
C SER A 16 -0.12 3.40 -20.54
N ALA A 17 0.14 4.42 -21.36
CA ALA A 17 1.48 4.83 -21.73
C ALA A 17 1.77 6.25 -21.25
N ILE A 18 2.93 6.43 -20.58
CA ILE A 18 3.37 7.73 -20.06
C ILE A 18 4.46 8.26 -20.98
N TYR A 19 4.20 9.40 -21.59
CA TYR A 19 5.13 10.11 -22.47
C TYR A 19 5.61 11.41 -21.85
N GLY A 20 6.80 11.86 -22.19
CA GLY A 20 7.35 13.14 -21.76
C GLY A 20 8.86 13.22 -21.99
N PRO A 21 9.46 14.41 -21.80
CA PRO A 21 10.90 14.62 -21.99
C PRO A 21 11.74 13.80 -21.01
N ASN A 22 13.02 13.60 -21.34
CA ASN A 22 13.98 12.99 -20.43
C ASN A 22 14.11 13.87 -19.17
N GLY A 23 14.17 13.25 -18.01
CA GLY A 23 14.15 13.96 -16.71
C GLY A 23 12.76 14.38 -16.23
N GLY A 24 11.68 14.15 -17.00
CA GLY A 24 10.30 14.53 -16.65
C GLY A 24 9.60 13.64 -15.60
N GLY A 25 10.34 12.79 -14.88
CA GLY A 25 9.78 12.01 -13.76
C GLY A 25 9.02 10.73 -14.14
N LYS A 26 9.00 10.32 -15.41
CA LYS A 26 8.27 9.11 -15.86
C LYS A 26 8.66 7.85 -15.06
N SER A 27 9.95 7.62 -14.91
CA SER A 27 10.48 6.48 -14.15
C SER A 27 10.18 6.57 -12.66
N ASN A 28 9.97 7.79 -12.13
CA ASN A 28 9.65 7.97 -10.72
C ASN A 28 8.25 7.47 -10.37
N VAL A 29 7.30 7.51 -11.30
CA VAL A 29 5.96 6.94 -11.09
C VAL A 29 6.04 5.44 -10.88
N LEU A 30 6.80 4.73 -11.74
CA LEU A 30 7.02 3.29 -11.60
C LEU A 30 7.84 2.96 -10.35
N ALA A 31 8.85 3.77 -10.03
CA ALA A 31 9.65 3.60 -8.81
C ALA A 31 8.82 3.82 -7.55
N ALA A 32 7.91 4.78 -7.53
CA ALA A 32 6.99 5.03 -6.41
C ALA A 32 6.05 3.83 -6.19
N LEU A 33 5.43 3.31 -7.26
CA LEU A 33 4.58 2.13 -7.20
C LEU A 33 5.36 0.90 -6.70
N HIS A 34 6.55 0.64 -7.29
CA HIS A 34 7.42 -0.45 -6.86
C HIS A 34 7.82 -0.32 -5.37
N THR A 35 8.14 0.90 -4.92
CA THR A 35 8.48 1.17 -3.51
C THR A 35 7.31 0.86 -2.59
N LEU A 36 6.10 1.30 -2.95
CA LEU A 36 4.87 1.04 -2.19
C LEU A 36 4.63 -0.46 -2.04
N VAL A 37 4.63 -1.19 -3.16
CA VAL A 37 4.45 -2.65 -3.19
C VAL A 37 5.50 -3.36 -2.36
N ALA A 38 6.77 -2.98 -2.53
CA ALA A 38 7.87 -3.59 -1.80
C ALA A 38 7.79 -3.32 -0.29
N LYS A 39 7.35 -2.12 0.14
CA LYS A 39 7.12 -1.80 1.56
C LYS A 39 6.04 -2.69 2.18
N ILE A 40 5.01 -3.02 1.42
CA ILE A 40 3.90 -3.85 1.89
C ILE A 40 4.24 -5.34 1.85
N LEU A 41 4.76 -5.83 0.71
CA LEU A 41 4.88 -7.27 0.48
C LEU A 41 6.16 -7.88 1.05
N ARG A 42 7.32 -7.20 0.97
CA ARG A 42 8.59 -7.79 1.43
C ARG A 42 8.54 -8.35 2.86
N PRO A 43 7.95 -7.65 3.86
CA PRO A 43 7.87 -8.18 5.21
C PRO A 43 7.10 -9.50 5.32
N LEU A 44 6.12 -9.73 4.42
CA LEU A 44 5.31 -10.95 4.41
C LEU A 44 6.13 -12.19 4.00
N TYR A 45 7.18 -12.00 3.21
CA TYR A 45 8.04 -13.07 2.69
C TYR A 45 9.34 -13.27 3.48
N ILE A 46 9.56 -12.49 4.54
CA ILE A 46 10.70 -12.71 5.46
C ILE A 46 10.33 -13.85 6.40
N THR A 47 10.69 -15.07 6.02
CA THR A 47 10.56 -16.26 6.87
C THR A 47 11.95 -16.72 7.35
N GLU A 48 12.03 -17.49 8.43
CA GLU A 48 13.30 -17.97 8.98
C GLU A 48 14.09 -18.84 7.98
N ASP A 49 13.37 -19.56 7.12
CA ASP A 49 13.94 -20.51 6.15
C ASP A 49 14.19 -19.93 4.75
N ASN A 50 14.06 -18.61 4.57
CA ASN A 50 14.21 -17.99 3.26
C ASN A 50 15.69 -17.69 2.97
N GLU A 51 16.28 -18.36 1.95
CA GLU A 51 17.66 -18.16 1.51
C GLU A 51 17.95 -16.71 1.07
N ASN A 52 16.93 -15.97 0.64
CA ASN A 52 17.03 -14.54 0.24
C ASN A 52 16.78 -13.57 1.39
N LYS A 53 16.82 -14.02 2.63
CA LYS A 53 16.54 -13.21 3.84
C LYS A 53 17.33 -11.88 3.86
N ALA A 54 18.60 -11.92 3.52
CA ALA A 54 19.44 -10.72 3.50
C ALA A 54 18.96 -9.67 2.49
N PHE A 55 18.48 -10.08 1.32
CA PHE A 55 17.91 -9.19 0.32
C PHE A 55 16.55 -8.65 0.76
N LEU A 56 15.68 -9.50 1.30
CA LEU A 56 14.35 -9.11 1.78
C LEU A 56 14.44 -8.17 2.99
N GLN A 57 15.44 -8.35 3.85
CA GLN A 57 15.68 -7.48 5.01
C GLN A 57 16.33 -6.14 4.66
N LYS A 58 16.81 -5.96 3.42
CA LYS A 58 17.36 -4.66 3.01
C LYS A 58 16.28 -3.58 3.16
N ARG A 59 16.59 -2.55 3.94
CA ARG A 59 15.69 -1.41 4.14
C ARG A 59 15.35 -0.73 2.82
N ILE A 60 14.08 -0.41 2.65
CA ILE A 60 13.60 0.42 1.55
C ILE A 60 13.58 1.86 2.06
N VAL A 61 14.63 2.59 1.71
CA VAL A 61 14.74 4.00 2.05
C VAL A 61 14.18 4.82 0.90
N VAL A 62 13.24 5.70 1.23
CA VAL A 62 12.68 6.65 0.26
C VAL A 62 13.50 7.94 0.37
N GLU A 63 14.23 8.26 -0.70
CA GLU A 63 15.01 9.49 -0.75
C GLU A 63 14.14 10.64 -1.30
N PRO A 64 14.01 11.76 -0.57
CA PRO A 64 13.27 12.91 -1.05
C PRO A 64 13.98 13.54 -2.24
N PHE A 65 13.22 14.30 -3.04
CA PHE A 65 13.78 15.03 -4.18
C PHE A 65 14.85 16.03 -3.74
N ALA A 66 16.09 15.81 -4.18
CA ALA A 66 17.28 16.49 -3.66
C ALA A 66 17.30 18.03 -3.89
N PHE A 67 16.58 18.51 -4.92
CA PHE A 67 16.59 19.92 -5.35
C PHE A 67 15.38 20.71 -4.87
N SER A 68 14.55 20.17 -3.97
CA SER A 68 13.42 20.89 -3.40
C SER A 68 13.70 21.37 -1.98
N GLU A 69 12.95 22.39 -1.54
CA GLU A 69 12.95 22.81 -0.13
C GLU A 69 12.28 21.78 0.79
N CYS A 70 11.53 20.83 0.19
CA CYS A 70 10.78 19.77 0.88
C CYS A 70 11.62 18.57 1.32
N LYS A 71 12.96 18.71 1.44
CA LYS A 71 13.86 17.59 1.85
C LYS A 71 13.51 16.96 3.20
N ASN A 72 12.83 17.71 4.04
CA ASN A 72 12.46 17.28 5.40
C ASN A 72 10.99 16.83 5.50
N GLU A 73 10.24 16.93 4.43
CA GLU A 73 8.86 16.48 4.37
C GLU A 73 8.79 14.98 4.04
N PRO A 74 7.74 14.29 4.48
CA PRO A 74 7.54 12.91 4.09
C PRO A 74 7.24 12.80 2.58
N THR A 75 7.59 11.68 1.99
CA THR A 75 7.09 11.30 0.67
C THR A 75 5.70 10.71 0.85
N GLU A 76 4.74 11.28 0.16
CA GLU A 76 3.34 10.89 0.21
C GLU A 76 3.00 10.00 -0.98
N LEU A 77 2.46 8.83 -0.70
CA LEU A 77 1.99 7.86 -1.68
C LEU A 77 0.51 7.60 -1.45
N GLU A 78 -0.29 7.77 -2.48
CA GLU A 78 -1.72 7.48 -2.45
C GLU A 78 -2.07 6.55 -3.61
N LEU A 79 -2.79 5.49 -3.31
CA LEU A 79 -3.20 4.49 -4.27
C LEU A 79 -4.68 4.18 -4.15
N PHE A 80 -5.39 4.30 -5.26
CA PHE A 80 -6.75 3.80 -5.42
C PHE A 80 -6.70 2.51 -6.21
N PHE A 81 -7.33 1.47 -5.70
CA PHE A 81 -7.40 0.19 -6.38
C PHE A 81 -8.72 -0.52 -6.12
N ARG A 82 -9.06 -1.47 -6.98
CA ARG A 82 -10.31 -2.21 -6.93
C ARG A 82 -10.05 -3.70 -7.00
N THR A 83 -10.74 -4.44 -6.16
CA THR A 83 -10.84 -5.89 -6.20
C THR A 83 -12.22 -6.31 -6.72
N SER A 84 -12.52 -7.59 -6.70
CA SER A 84 -13.87 -8.08 -6.98
C SER A 84 -14.89 -7.76 -5.87
N LEU A 85 -14.43 -7.37 -4.67
CA LEU A 85 -15.27 -7.16 -3.47
C LEU A 85 -15.44 -5.69 -3.10
N ALA A 86 -14.42 -4.87 -3.36
CA ALA A 86 -14.39 -3.49 -2.88
C ALA A 86 -13.43 -2.60 -3.67
N GLU A 87 -13.65 -1.31 -3.54
CA GLU A 87 -12.67 -0.27 -3.87
C GLU A 87 -11.94 0.15 -2.60
N TYR A 88 -10.66 0.38 -2.74
CA TYR A 88 -9.78 0.77 -1.65
C TYR A 88 -9.04 2.06 -1.97
N ARG A 89 -8.81 2.85 -0.92
CA ARG A 89 -7.88 3.98 -0.92
C ARG A 89 -6.83 3.71 0.14
N TYR A 90 -5.59 3.59 -0.27
CA TYR A 90 -4.46 3.39 0.62
C TYR A 90 -3.53 4.59 0.56
N ILE A 91 -3.20 5.14 1.71
CA ILE A 91 -2.29 6.27 1.87
C ILE A 91 -1.12 5.83 2.72
N LEU A 92 0.08 6.23 2.32
CA LEU A 92 1.33 5.96 3.04
C LEU A 92 2.26 7.16 2.96
N HIS A 93 2.58 7.77 4.09
CA HIS A 93 3.58 8.82 4.18
C HIS A 93 4.84 8.27 4.84
N ILE A 94 5.97 8.40 4.15
CA ILE A 94 7.26 7.86 4.59
C ILE A 94 8.28 8.99 4.65
N LYS A 95 8.94 9.10 5.80
CA LYS A 95 10.10 9.97 5.97
C LYS A 95 11.35 9.11 6.08
N ARG A 96 12.13 9.02 5.00
CA ARG A 96 13.25 8.08 4.81
C ARG A 96 12.77 6.62 4.84
N ASP A 97 12.83 5.93 5.98
CA ASP A 97 12.32 4.57 6.17
C ASP A 97 11.20 4.49 7.24
N VAL A 98 10.95 5.61 7.93
CA VAL A 98 9.94 5.70 8.98
C VAL A 98 8.58 6.03 8.40
N ILE A 99 7.57 5.30 8.80
CA ILE A 99 6.17 5.54 8.45
C ILE A 99 5.63 6.56 9.43
N VAL A 100 5.21 7.72 8.92
CA VAL A 100 4.64 8.81 9.72
C VAL A 100 3.12 8.87 9.61
N TYR A 101 2.56 8.37 8.51
CA TYR A 101 1.12 8.22 8.35
C TYR A 101 0.79 7.01 7.47
N GLU A 102 -0.27 6.30 7.81
CA GLU A 102 -0.79 5.19 7.01
C GLU A 102 -2.30 5.07 7.22
N SER A 103 -3.07 4.94 6.14
CA SER A 103 -4.50 4.70 6.24
C SER A 103 -5.01 3.80 5.13
N LEU A 104 -6.12 3.11 5.42
CA LEU A 104 -6.83 2.27 4.47
C LEU A 104 -8.34 2.48 4.63
N ASP A 105 -8.95 2.96 3.54
CA ASP A 105 -10.39 3.09 3.40
C ASP A 105 -10.94 2.07 2.41
N ARG A 106 -12.21 1.72 2.57
CA ARG A 106 -12.90 0.77 1.72
C ARG A 106 -14.30 1.25 1.35
N VAL A 107 -14.69 1.02 0.09
CA VAL A 107 -16.07 1.09 -0.40
C VAL A 107 -16.49 -0.31 -0.85
N LYS A 108 -17.46 -0.94 -0.20
CA LYS A 108 -17.99 -2.24 -0.63
C LYS A 108 -18.78 -2.09 -1.94
N LEU A 109 -18.46 -2.86 -2.96
CA LEU A 109 -19.16 -2.81 -4.26
C LEU A 109 -20.62 -3.24 -4.15
N GLU A 110 -20.92 -4.24 -3.34
CA GLU A 110 -22.28 -4.76 -3.17
C GLU A 110 -23.26 -3.72 -2.60
N THR A 111 -22.78 -2.87 -1.66
CA THR A 111 -23.66 -1.99 -0.88
C THR A 111 -23.35 -0.51 -1.03
N GLY A 112 -22.25 -0.16 -1.70
CA GLY A 112 -21.73 1.21 -1.77
C GLY A 112 -21.28 1.78 -0.42
N ARG A 113 -21.23 0.96 0.64
CA ARG A 113 -20.92 1.42 2.00
C ARG A 113 -19.44 1.75 2.13
N ARG A 114 -19.16 3.01 2.47
CA ARG A 114 -17.83 3.48 2.82
C ARG A 114 -17.49 3.19 4.27
N SER A 115 -16.24 2.80 4.55
CA SER A 115 -15.71 2.61 5.90
C SER A 115 -14.20 2.79 5.91
N ALA A 116 -13.70 3.54 6.89
CA ALA A 116 -12.29 3.45 7.24
C ALA A 116 -12.03 2.07 7.85
N LEU A 117 -10.88 1.48 7.54
CA LEU A 117 -10.43 0.20 8.10
C LEU A 117 -9.38 0.42 9.17
N PHE A 118 -8.42 1.28 8.91
CA PHE A 118 -7.45 1.74 9.90
C PHE A 118 -6.88 3.11 9.55
N GLU A 119 -6.32 3.72 10.56
CA GLU A 119 -5.53 4.94 10.49
C GLU A 119 -4.37 4.85 11.49
N ARG A 120 -3.19 5.19 11.05
CA ARG A 120 -1.99 5.33 11.86
C ARG A 120 -1.43 6.73 11.64
N ASP A 121 -1.26 7.47 12.72
CA ASP A 121 -0.56 8.75 12.75
C ASP A 121 0.62 8.62 13.73
N ASN A 122 1.82 8.52 13.20
CA ASN A 122 3.03 8.16 13.95
C ASN A 122 2.83 6.86 14.76
N ASP A 123 2.77 6.95 16.09
CA ASP A 123 2.58 5.80 16.99
C ASP A 123 1.10 5.57 17.37
N GLU A 124 0.20 6.49 17.01
CA GLU A 124 -1.22 6.36 17.28
C GLU A 124 -1.90 5.51 16.20
N ILE A 125 -2.44 4.35 16.59
CA ILE A 125 -3.10 3.42 15.70
C ILE A 125 -4.56 3.27 16.08
N THR A 126 -5.45 3.51 15.12
CA THR A 126 -6.89 3.33 15.26
C THR A 126 -7.39 2.31 14.24
N LEU A 127 -7.92 1.19 14.72
CA LEU A 127 -8.60 0.20 13.89
C LEU A 127 -10.09 0.46 13.86
N LYS A 128 -10.69 0.45 12.66
CA LYS A 128 -12.09 0.83 12.42
C LYS A 128 -12.81 -0.24 11.56
N GLY A 129 -14.12 -0.13 11.46
CA GLY A 129 -14.92 -0.95 10.56
C GLY A 129 -14.68 -2.46 10.73
N ALA A 130 -14.30 -3.14 9.66
CA ALA A 130 -14.04 -4.58 9.67
C ALA A 130 -12.79 -4.97 10.48
N PHE A 131 -11.93 -4.02 10.84
CA PHE A 131 -10.73 -4.27 11.64
C PHE A 131 -10.89 -3.88 13.12
N SER A 132 -12.03 -3.34 13.54
CA SER A 132 -12.26 -2.86 14.91
C SER A 132 -12.03 -3.89 16.02
N GLN A 133 -12.13 -5.18 15.71
CA GLN A 133 -11.90 -6.28 16.66
C GLN A 133 -10.47 -6.85 16.62
N LEU A 134 -9.64 -6.39 15.69
CA LEU A 134 -8.24 -6.81 15.60
C LEU A 134 -7.42 -6.06 16.66
N LYS A 135 -6.26 -6.60 16.97
CA LYS A 135 -5.31 -6.00 17.92
C LYS A 135 -3.98 -5.75 17.24
N VAL A 136 -3.35 -4.66 17.59
CA VAL A 136 -1.99 -4.34 17.16
C VAL A 136 -1.08 -4.40 18.38
N SER A 137 0.15 -4.88 18.19
CA SER A 137 1.16 -4.88 19.24
C SER A 137 1.61 -3.46 19.53
N ASP A 138 1.81 -3.14 20.80
CA ASP A 138 2.36 -1.85 21.22
C ASP A 138 3.81 -1.64 20.74
N ASP A 139 4.51 -2.74 20.41
CA ASP A 139 5.89 -2.75 19.91
C ASP A 139 5.96 -2.75 18.36
N LEU A 140 4.90 -2.34 17.65
CA LEU A 140 4.93 -2.29 16.20
C LEU A 140 6.02 -1.33 15.72
N SER A 141 6.99 -1.87 14.96
CA SER A 141 8.06 -1.05 14.38
C SER A 141 7.52 0.07 13.50
N ASN A 142 8.10 1.27 13.64
CA ASN A 142 7.73 2.41 12.79
C ASN A 142 8.24 2.30 11.34
N THR A 143 9.01 1.27 11.01
CA THR A 143 9.45 0.97 9.65
C THR A 143 8.60 -0.10 8.95
N LEU A 144 7.74 -0.80 9.71
CA LEU A 144 6.82 -1.82 9.21
C LEU A 144 5.44 -1.19 8.96
N THR A 145 4.88 -1.38 7.76
CA THR A 145 3.52 -0.92 7.47
C THR A 145 2.51 -1.69 8.33
N LEU A 146 1.46 -1.01 8.75
CA LEU A 146 0.37 -1.66 9.50
C LEU A 146 -0.31 -2.72 8.64
N LEU A 147 -0.43 -2.46 7.33
CA LEU A 147 -0.98 -3.44 6.39
C LEU A 147 -0.14 -4.72 6.34
N SER A 148 1.21 -4.61 6.31
CA SER A 148 2.09 -5.78 6.40
C SER A 148 1.94 -6.52 7.71
N TYR A 149 1.90 -5.79 8.84
CA TYR A 149 1.67 -6.37 10.15
C TYR A 149 0.36 -7.17 10.21
N LEU A 150 -0.73 -6.58 9.70
CA LEU A 150 -2.02 -7.26 9.62
C LEU A 150 -1.94 -8.51 8.72
N GLY A 151 -1.20 -8.45 7.62
CA GLY A 151 -0.95 -9.58 6.73
C GLY A 151 -0.19 -10.73 7.40
N ILE A 152 0.80 -10.42 8.22
CA ILE A 152 1.56 -11.42 8.97
C ILE A 152 0.69 -12.05 10.07
N THR A 153 -0.02 -11.21 10.83
CA THR A 153 -0.72 -11.63 12.05
C THR A 153 -2.10 -12.21 11.76
N TYR A 154 -2.82 -11.65 10.81
CA TYR A 154 -4.22 -11.99 10.51
C TYR A 154 -4.41 -12.57 9.11
N LYS A 155 -3.55 -13.51 8.70
CA LYS A 155 -3.55 -14.17 7.38
C LYS A 155 -4.90 -14.75 6.95
N LYS A 156 -5.79 -15.08 7.89
CA LYS A 156 -7.11 -15.66 7.62
C LYS A 156 -8.22 -14.62 7.49
N ASN A 157 -7.97 -13.35 7.80
CA ASN A 157 -8.98 -12.30 7.67
C ASN A 157 -9.27 -12.03 6.18
N GLU A 158 -10.53 -12.12 5.79
CA GLU A 158 -10.95 -12.00 4.38
C GLU A 158 -10.60 -10.65 3.76
N VAL A 159 -10.74 -9.56 4.53
CA VAL A 159 -10.44 -8.22 4.02
C VAL A 159 -8.92 -8.02 3.87
N VAL A 160 -8.12 -8.55 4.80
CA VAL A 160 -6.66 -8.53 4.69
C VAL A 160 -6.21 -9.31 3.45
N LYS A 161 -6.78 -10.50 3.21
CA LYS A 161 -6.49 -11.31 2.03
C LYS A 161 -6.88 -10.61 0.73
N ASP A 162 -8.05 -9.97 0.70
CA ASP A 162 -8.54 -9.26 -0.49
C ASP A 162 -7.59 -8.12 -0.89
N VAL A 163 -7.19 -7.30 0.10
CA VAL A 163 -6.25 -6.20 -0.11
C VAL A 163 -4.86 -6.70 -0.54
N LEU A 164 -4.27 -7.65 0.21
CA LEU A 164 -2.93 -8.15 -0.09
C LEU A 164 -2.89 -8.94 -1.40
N GLY A 165 -3.94 -9.70 -1.72
CA GLY A 165 -4.06 -10.42 -2.98
C GLY A 165 -4.01 -9.50 -4.19
N TRP A 166 -4.52 -8.28 -4.08
CA TRP A 166 -4.38 -7.28 -5.13
C TRP A 166 -2.91 -6.87 -5.32
N PHE A 167 -2.18 -6.60 -4.23
CA PHE A 167 -0.74 -6.26 -4.31
C PHE A 167 0.11 -7.40 -4.86
N GLU A 168 -0.27 -8.65 -4.61
CA GLU A 168 0.44 -9.84 -5.09
C GLU A 168 0.19 -10.14 -6.58
N SER A 169 -0.98 -9.82 -7.09
CA SER A 169 -1.42 -10.22 -8.44
C SER A 169 -1.70 -9.05 -9.39
N GLY A 170 -1.84 -7.86 -8.87
CA GLY A 170 -2.33 -6.69 -9.61
C GLY A 170 -1.25 -5.81 -10.25
N ILE A 171 0.05 -6.15 -10.09
CA ILE A 171 1.16 -5.31 -10.56
C ILE A 171 2.17 -6.14 -11.33
#